data_e79374f5c2eda6d8b5633a39b760143a
#
_entry.id   e79374f5c2eda6d8b5633a39b760143a
#
_cell.length_a   1.000
_cell.length_b   1.000
_cell.length_c   1.000
_cell.angle_alpha   90.00
_cell.angle_beta   90.00
_cell.angle_gamma   90.00
#
_symmetry.space_group_name_H-M   'P 1'
#
loop_
_entity.id
_entity.type
_entity.pdbx_description
1 polymer ?
#
loop_
_entity_poly.entity_id
_entity_poly.type
_entity_poly.pdbx_seq_one_letter_code
_entity_poly.pdbx_strand_id
1 'polypeptide(L)'
;YEEFGCGNCHGVDGSGGAASYVEKRSGINVTWTAPAINNVFFRYDDEEVRYWLIYGRANSPMPAWGLEGGGPMNDGQLDDLIEYMHHFQISQESELQTIEMNINSSLSRLDTSELLVENEIARQKELIQSVKDAPSKLPIIEKAVQDVSDLLVKEGGIDTDEDGLSDSTEAELSSYSASISEALGTSVLNLDPDNEQSIPGRKDLSVAKGFLSQLESELINIRIVSEGFDKFINEAETGLAFLEKALEEKLWEVSFEEIAESTFNGDLEKAQRAVGLFNAYCARCHTAGYSAGVAYTKEIASGGLGPALRAGRANIQFKQREDLIDFIVKGSVNGKAYGVNGVGGGKMPGFGAVLPESDIELIIDYLRGMTPDA
;
A
#
# COMPACT_ATOMS: atom_id res chain seq x y z
N TYR A 1 13.66 9.11 -12.62
CA TYR A 1 13.17 8.92 -11.25
C TYR A 1 12.37 10.14 -10.80
N GLU A 2 12.97 11.33 -10.77
CA GLU A 2 12.32 12.57 -10.34
C GLU A 2 11.20 12.99 -11.29
N GLU A 3 11.44 12.99 -12.60
CA GLU A 3 10.48 13.38 -13.64
C GLU A 3 9.14 12.63 -13.54
N PHE A 4 9.18 11.36 -13.17
CA PHE A 4 8.00 10.51 -13.01
C PHE A 4 7.50 10.45 -11.56
N GLY A 5 8.08 11.22 -10.65
CA GLY A 5 7.62 11.34 -9.26
C GLY A 5 7.81 10.09 -8.38
N CYS A 6 8.71 9.18 -8.74
CA CYS A 6 8.97 7.96 -7.97
C CYS A 6 9.39 8.26 -6.53
N GLY A 7 10.19 9.33 -6.34
CA GLY A 7 10.65 9.80 -5.04
C GLY A 7 9.53 10.25 -4.10
N ASN A 8 8.35 10.63 -4.61
CA ASN A 8 7.22 11.04 -3.77
C ASN A 8 6.69 9.89 -2.90
N CYS A 9 6.86 8.65 -3.36
CA CYS A 9 6.49 7.45 -2.63
C CYS A 9 7.70 6.75 -2.02
N HIS A 10 8.78 6.59 -2.82
CA HIS A 10 9.94 5.77 -2.45
C HIS A 10 11.08 6.55 -1.80
N GLY A 11 10.93 7.86 -1.58
CA GLY A 11 11.99 8.74 -1.10
C GLY A 11 12.97 9.13 -2.22
N VAL A 12 13.68 10.25 -2.04
CA VAL A 12 14.61 10.77 -3.05
C VAL A 12 15.82 9.87 -3.28
N ASP A 13 16.17 9.09 -2.27
CA ASP A 13 17.26 8.12 -2.23
C ASP A 13 16.80 6.65 -2.25
N GLY A 14 15.53 6.43 -2.55
CA GLY A 14 14.94 5.10 -2.57
C GLY A 14 14.78 4.43 -1.20
N SER A 15 14.92 5.17 -0.09
CA SER A 15 14.83 4.63 1.29
C SER A 15 13.41 4.24 1.72
N GLY A 16 12.42 4.41 0.85
CA GLY A 16 11.02 4.20 1.16
C GLY A 16 10.35 5.46 1.69
N GLY A 17 9.07 5.36 2.01
CA GLY A 17 8.32 6.49 2.51
C GLY A 17 6.86 6.17 2.72
N ALA A 18 6.09 7.20 3.04
CA ALA A 18 4.64 7.11 3.15
C ALA A 18 4.00 8.10 2.18
N ALA A 19 3.14 7.61 1.31
CA ALA A 19 2.38 8.42 0.39
C ALA A 19 0.90 8.35 0.72
N SER A 20 0.26 9.50 0.83
CA SER A 20 -1.19 9.60 0.92
C SER A 20 -1.78 9.63 -0.48
N TYR A 21 -2.80 8.85 -0.71
CA TYR A 21 -3.56 8.88 -1.95
C TYR A 21 -5.03 8.57 -1.66
N VAL A 22 -5.89 9.02 -2.57
CA VAL A 22 -7.31 8.68 -2.49
C VAL A 22 -7.49 7.30 -3.11
N GLU A 23 -7.91 6.34 -2.31
CA GLU A 23 -8.21 5.00 -2.80
C GLU A 23 -9.46 5.07 -3.71
N LYS A 24 -9.30 4.62 -4.99
CA LYS A 24 -10.35 4.76 -6.00
C LYS A 24 -11.64 3.99 -5.67
N ARG A 25 -11.57 2.96 -4.85
CA ARG A 25 -12.73 2.13 -4.50
C ARG A 25 -13.58 2.74 -3.40
N SER A 26 -12.94 3.39 -2.43
CA SER A 26 -13.61 3.92 -1.24
C SER A 26 -13.75 5.43 -1.23
N GLY A 27 -12.99 6.15 -2.07
CA GLY A 27 -12.88 7.60 -2.01
C GLY A 27 -12.17 8.12 -0.75
N ILE A 28 -11.62 7.23 0.08
CA ILE A 28 -10.97 7.59 1.33
C ILE A 28 -9.50 7.90 1.09
N ASN A 29 -9.01 8.94 1.76
CA ASN A 29 -7.59 9.24 1.79
C ASN A 29 -6.88 8.23 2.69
N VAL A 30 -6.04 7.39 2.10
CA VAL A 30 -5.25 6.38 2.80
C VAL A 30 -3.78 6.69 2.69
N THR A 31 -3.03 6.36 3.73
CA THR A 31 -1.57 6.45 3.71
C THR A 31 -1.00 5.07 3.43
N TRP A 32 -0.27 4.97 2.34
CA TRP A 32 0.41 3.74 1.95
C TRP A 32 1.91 3.86 2.19
N THR A 33 2.47 2.90 2.91
CA THR A 33 3.92 2.82 3.10
C THR A 33 4.55 2.17 1.88
N ALA A 34 5.28 2.96 1.09
CA ALA A 34 6.07 2.44 -0.03
C ALA A 34 7.35 1.78 0.49
N PRO A 35 7.74 0.62 -0.03
CA PRO A 35 8.95 -0.06 0.41
C PRO A 35 10.20 0.72 0.00
N ALA A 36 11.29 0.51 0.73
CA ALA A 36 12.62 0.87 0.28
C ALA A 36 12.95 0.11 -1.02
N ILE A 37 13.54 0.82 -1.98
CA ILE A 37 14.03 0.28 -3.25
C ILE A 37 15.53 0.45 -3.43
N ASN A 38 16.20 1.12 -2.50
CA ASN A 38 17.66 1.23 -2.46
C ASN A 38 18.36 -0.07 -1.99
N ASN A 39 17.60 -1.13 -1.77
CA ASN A 39 18.07 -2.48 -1.46
C ASN A 39 17.37 -3.55 -2.36
N VAL A 40 16.70 -3.10 -3.42
CA VAL A 40 15.84 -3.98 -4.22
C VAL A 40 16.63 -5.08 -4.94
N PHE A 41 17.85 -4.77 -5.40
CA PHE A 41 18.69 -5.72 -6.12
C PHE A 41 19.37 -6.78 -5.24
N PHE A 42 19.22 -6.70 -3.93
CA PHE A 42 19.55 -7.83 -3.05
C PHE A 42 18.49 -8.94 -3.09
N ARG A 43 17.29 -8.63 -3.59
CA ARG A 43 16.11 -9.52 -3.55
C ARG A 43 15.57 -9.89 -4.91
N TYR A 44 15.82 -9.06 -5.92
CA TYR A 44 15.31 -9.21 -7.28
C TYR A 44 16.45 -8.91 -8.27
N ASP A 45 16.49 -9.62 -9.38
CA ASP A 45 17.35 -9.27 -10.50
C ASP A 45 16.76 -8.13 -11.36
N ASP A 46 17.52 -7.64 -12.33
CA ASP A 46 17.13 -6.55 -13.19
C ASP A 46 15.88 -6.89 -14.03
N GLU A 47 15.73 -8.15 -14.45
CA GLU A 47 14.57 -8.59 -15.23
C GLU A 47 13.30 -8.59 -14.39
N GLU A 48 13.38 -9.01 -13.13
CA GLU A 48 12.26 -8.97 -12.19
C GLU A 48 11.89 -7.53 -11.82
N VAL A 49 12.87 -6.67 -11.56
CA VAL A 49 12.64 -5.23 -11.31
C VAL A 49 12.00 -4.59 -12.55
N ARG A 50 12.52 -4.89 -13.76
CA ARG A 50 11.93 -4.42 -15.01
C ARG A 50 10.48 -4.86 -15.18
N TYR A 51 10.17 -6.12 -14.87
CA TYR A 51 8.81 -6.64 -14.89
C TYR A 51 7.88 -5.81 -13.98
N TRP A 52 8.31 -5.51 -12.76
CA TRP A 52 7.51 -4.71 -11.84
C TRP A 52 7.37 -3.25 -12.28
N LEU A 53 8.35 -2.69 -12.95
CA LEU A 53 8.25 -1.36 -13.54
C LEU A 53 7.28 -1.36 -14.72
N ILE A 54 7.32 -2.35 -15.59
CA ILE A 54 6.41 -2.44 -16.74
C ILE A 54 4.96 -2.54 -16.29
N TYR A 55 4.63 -3.49 -15.40
CA TYR A 55 3.25 -3.86 -15.10
C TYR A 55 2.71 -3.28 -13.80
N GLY A 56 3.55 -2.64 -13.00
CA GLY A 56 3.19 -2.21 -11.65
C GLY A 56 3.01 -3.39 -10.68
N ARG A 57 2.47 -3.12 -9.51
CA ARG A 57 2.16 -4.17 -8.52
C ARG A 57 0.67 -4.24 -8.26
N ALA A 58 0.08 -5.33 -8.67
CA ALA A 58 -1.35 -5.59 -8.41
C ALA A 58 -1.67 -5.47 -6.90
N ASN A 59 -2.82 -4.91 -6.59
CA ASN A 59 -3.28 -4.64 -5.22
C ASN A 59 -2.38 -3.66 -4.43
N SER A 60 -1.67 -2.79 -5.12
CA SER A 60 -0.90 -1.70 -4.52
C SER A 60 -1.05 -0.41 -5.34
N PRO A 61 -0.70 0.77 -4.78
CA PRO A 61 -0.68 2.02 -5.53
C PRO A 61 0.40 2.11 -6.60
N MET A 62 1.34 1.17 -6.67
CA MET A 62 2.41 1.15 -7.68
C MET A 62 1.83 0.92 -9.08
N PRO A 63 1.74 1.96 -9.94
CA PRO A 63 1.14 1.83 -11.26
C PRO A 63 2.08 1.14 -12.24
N ALA A 64 1.56 0.78 -13.41
CA ALA A 64 2.36 0.41 -14.56
C ALA A 64 3.11 1.63 -15.10
N TRP A 65 4.40 1.48 -15.38
CA TRP A 65 5.24 2.52 -15.93
C TRP A 65 5.67 2.24 -17.38
N GLY A 66 5.87 0.98 -17.76
CA GLY A 66 6.24 0.61 -19.12
C GLY A 66 5.07 0.68 -20.10
N LEU A 67 5.36 1.05 -21.36
CA LEU A 67 4.36 1.11 -22.43
C LEU A 67 3.57 -0.18 -22.60
N GLU A 68 4.22 -1.33 -22.46
CA GLU A 68 3.57 -2.64 -22.55
C GLU A 68 2.51 -2.85 -21.48
N GLY A 69 2.74 -2.33 -20.28
CA GLY A 69 1.78 -2.34 -19.17
C GLY A 69 0.76 -1.19 -19.20
N GLY A 70 0.81 -0.32 -20.22
CA GLY A 70 -0.05 0.86 -20.35
C GLY A 70 0.49 2.10 -19.64
N GLY A 71 1.75 2.08 -19.20
CA GLY A 71 2.44 3.21 -18.59
C GLY A 71 3.09 4.16 -19.60
N PRO A 72 3.73 5.25 -19.16
CA PRO A 72 4.26 6.29 -20.01
C PRO A 72 5.71 6.06 -20.50
N MET A 73 6.46 5.09 -19.95
CA MET A 73 7.88 4.91 -20.20
C MET A 73 8.15 3.93 -21.33
N ASN A 74 9.04 4.30 -22.24
CA ASN A 74 9.60 3.38 -23.23
C ASN A 74 10.74 2.52 -22.62
N ASP A 75 11.21 1.53 -23.38
CA ASP A 75 12.24 0.59 -22.92
C ASP A 75 13.55 1.27 -22.53
N GLY A 76 14.01 2.27 -23.29
CA GLY A 76 15.22 3.02 -22.96
C GLY A 76 15.10 3.79 -21.65
N GLN A 77 13.94 4.38 -21.39
CA GLN A 77 13.68 5.08 -20.11
C GLN A 77 13.61 4.09 -18.92
N LEU A 78 13.14 2.87 -19.16
CA LEU A 78 13.17 1.81 -18.14
C LEU A 78 14.59 1.33 -17.86
N ASP A 79 15.44 1.21 -18.90
CA ASP A 79 16.86 0.87 -18.73
C ASP A 79 17.60 1.96 -17.95
N ASP A 80 17.42 3.23 -18.32
CA ASP A 80 18.01 4.37 -17.62
C ASP A 80 17.54 4.41 -16.14
N LEU A 81 16.29 4.09 -15.88
CA LEU A 81 15.75 4.05 -14.51
C LEU A 81 16.39 2.93 -13.68
N ILE A 82 16.54 1.73 -14.24
CA ILE A 82 17.17 0.60 -13.56
C ILE A 82 18.63 0.90 -13.27
N GLU A 83 19.36 1.47 -14.23
CA GLU A 83 20.76 1.92 -14.03
C GLU A 83 20.84 2.97 -12.91
N TYR A 84 19.93 3.94 -12.90
CA TYR A 84 19.85 4.92 -11.81
C TYR A 84 19.55 4.27 -10.45
N MET A 85 18.69 3.26 -10.40
CA MET A 85 18.39 2.52 -9.17
C MET A 85 19.64 1.78 -8.63
N HIS A 86 20.46 1.20 -9.50
CA HIS A 86 21.77 0.65 -9.10
C HIS A 86 22.68 1.70 -8.49
N HIS A 87 22.62 2.95 -8.96
CA HIS A 87 23.48 4.03 -8.47
C HIS A 87 23.17 4.40 -7.00
N PHE A 88 21.93 4.34 -6.56
CA PHE A 88 21.59 4.60 -5.16
C PHE A 88 21.42 3.33 -4.31
N GLN A 89 21.74 2.15 -4.85
CA GLN A 89 21.73 0.90 -4.11
C GLN A 89 22.71 1.02 -2.91
N ILE A 90 22.22 0.73 -1.70
CA ILE A 90 23.06 0.70 -0.49
C ILE A 90 24.01 -0.49 -0.52
N SER A 91 25.07 -0.45 0.30
CA SER A 91 25.96 -1.59 0.46
C SER A 91 25.26 -2.73 1.23
N GLN A 92 25.69 -3.98 0.97
CA GLN A 92 25.21 -5.13 1.73
C GLN A 92 25.51 -4.99 3.23
N GLU A 93 26.66 -4.40 3.58
CA GLU A 93 26.99 -4.11 4.96
C GLU A 93 25.99 -3.18 5.62
N SER A 94 25.54 -2.13 4.91
CA SER A 94 24.50 -1.22 5.39
C SER A 94 23.16 -1.93 5.55
N GLU A 95 22.79 -2.82 4.65
CA GLU A 95 21.55 -3.63 4.77
C GLU A 95 21.61 -4.52 6.01
N LEU A 96 22.72 -5.25 6.23
CA LEU A 96 22.89 -6.12 7.38
C LEU A 96 22.85 -5.36 8.72
N GLN A 97 23.32 -4.10 8.76
CA GLN A 97 23.25 -3.25 9.96
C GLN A 97 21.81 -2.88 10.35
N THR A 98 20.86 -2.94 9.44
CA THR A 98 19.45 -2.63 9.72
C THR A 98 18.68 -3.77 10.40
N ILE A 99 19.21 -4.99 10.42
CA ILE A 99 18.49 -6.19 10.87
C ILE A 99 18.02 -6.04 12.31
N GLU A 100 18.89 -5.66 13.22
CA GLU A 100 18.54 -5.52 14.65
C GLU A 100 17.48 -4.44 14.88
N MET A 101 17.56 -3.34 14.14
CA MET A 101 16.56 -2.29 14.20
C MET A 101 15.20 -2.80 13.69
N ASN A 102 15.19 -3.56 12.59
CA ASN A 102 13.98 -4.13 12.01
C ASN A 102 13.33 -5.17 12.94
N ILE A 103 14.14 -6.03 13.58
CA ILE A 103 13.68 -6.99 14.59
C ILE A 103 13.04 -6.26 15.76
N ASN A 104 13.75 -5.30 16.36
CA ASN A 104 13.26 -4.56 17.53
C ASN A 104 11.98 -3.77 17.20
N SER A 105 11.92 -3.13 16.03
CA SER A 105 10.72 -2.44 15.55
C SER A 105 9.54 -3.40 15.36
N SER A 106 9.78 -4.60 14.84
CA SER A 106 8.74 -5.59 14.63
C SER A 106 8.20 -6.18 15.95
N LEU A 107 9.06 -6.39 16.92
CA LEU A 107 8.66 -6.84 18.28
C LEU A 107 7.88 -5.75 19.01
N SER A 108 8.36 -4.50 18.99
CA SER A 108 7.63 -3.35 19.58
C SER A 108 6.25 -3.16 18.95
N ARG A 109 6.07 -3.54 17.69
CA ARG A 109 4.78 -3.51 17.02
C ARG A 109 3.78 -4.52 17.62
N LEU A 110 4.23 -5.65 18.16
CA LEU A 110 3.35 -6.58 18.89
C LEU A 110 2.73 -5.88 20.10
N ASP A 111 3.52 -5.12 20.86
CA ASP A 111 3.05 -4.38 22.03
C ASP A 111 2.03 -3.28 21.70
N THR A 112 2.11 -2.73 20.49
CA THR A 112 1.19 -1.67 20.00
C THR A 112 0.05 -2.20 19.13
N SER A 113 -0.05 -3.51 18.93
CA SER A 113 -1.02 -4.11 17.99
C SER A 113 -2.48 -3.83 18.39
N GLU A 114 -2.81 -3.80 19.67
CA GLU A 114 -4.16 -3.46 20.13
C GLU A 114 -4.60 -2.09 19.62
N LEU A 115 -3.79 -1.05 19.84
CA LEU A 115 -4.06 0.30 19.36
C LEU A 115 -4.12 0.38 17.82
N LEU A 116 -3.24 -0.37 17.13
CA LEU A 116 -3.25 -0.39 15.67
C LEU A 116 -4.52 -1.03 15.12
N VAL A 117 -5.01 -2.10 15.72
CA VAL A 117 -6.26 -2.76 15.34
C VAL A 117 -7.47 -1.88 15.65
N GLU A 118 -7.52 -1.21 16.81
CA GLU A 118 -8.57 -0.25 17.15
C GLU A 118 -8.66 0.90 16.15
N ASN A 119 -7.52 1.47 15.76
CA ASN A 119 -7.45 2.52 14.76
C ASN A 119 -7.94 2.02 13.39
N GLU A 120 -7.57 0.80 13.01
CA GLU A 120 -8.01 0.21 11.75
C GLU A 120 -9.51 -0.12 11.76
N ILE A 121 -10.08 -0.55 12.90
CA ILE A 121 -11.53 -0.72 13.08
C ILE A 121 -12.26 0.62 12.85
N ALA A 122 -11.74 1.71 13.42
CA ALA A 122 -12.32 3.04 13.20
C ALA A 122 -12.28 3.42 11.72
N ARG A 123 -11.14 3.21 11.05
CA ARG A 123 -10.99 3.44 9.61
C ARG A 123 -11.94 2.58 8.76
N GLN A 124 -12.12 1.31 9.09
CA GLN A 124 -13.05 0.42 8.38
C GLN A 124 -14.51 0.86 8.55
N LYS A 125 -14.88 1.38 9.72
CA LYS A 125 -16.22 1.94 9.94
C LYS A 125 -16.46 3.21 9.10
N GLU A 126 -15.46 4.07 8.96
CA GLU A 126 -15.50 5.23 8.05
C GLU A 126 -15.64 4.79 6.60
N LEU A 127 -14.88 3.76 6.18
CA LEU A 127 -14.98 3.18 4.84
C LEU A 127 -16.40 2.65 4.55
N ILE A 128 -16.96 1.87 5.47
CA ILE A 128 -18.32 1.34 5.37
C ILE A 128 -19.33 2.51 5.21
N GLN A 129 -19.17 3.57 6.00
CA GLN A 129 -20.04 4.74 5.90
C GLN A 129 -19.89 5.43 4.55
N SER A 130 -18.66 5.61 4.07
CA SER A 130 -18.40 6.20 2.75
C SER A 130 -19.03 5.40 1.60
N VAL A 131 -18.94 4.07 1.66
CA VAL A 131 -19.60 3.19 0.67
C VAL A 131 -21.13 3.33 0.75
N LYS A 132 -21.70 3.39 1.95
CA LYS A 132 -23.15 3.57 2.15
C LYS A 132 -23.65 4.92 1.64
N ASP A 133 -22.82 5.95 1.72
CA ASP A 133 -23.19 7.29 1.27
C ASP A 133 -23.04 7.49 -0.25
N ALA A 134 -22.23 6.68 -0.92
CA ALA A 134 -21.90 6.84 -2.34
C ALA A 134 -23.13 6.96 -3.26
N PRO A 135 -24.17 6.08 -3.15
CA PRO A 135 -25.34 6.21 -4.00
C PRO A 135 -26.12 7.52 -3.83
N SER A 136 -26.13 8.10 -2.63
CA SER A 136 -26.79 9.39 -2.36
C SER A 136 -25.97 10.58 -2.84
N LYS A 137 -24.66 10.46 -2.85
CA LYS A 137 -23.72 11.48 -3.34
C LYS A 137 -23.65 11.55 -4.87
N LEU A 138 -23.92 10.43 -5.57
CA LEU A 138 -23.80 10.34 -7.03
C LEU A 138 -24.58 11.44 -7.78
N PRO A 139 -25.87 11.66 -7.55
CA PRO A 139 -26.61 12.69 -8.26
C PRO A 139 -26.15 14.13 -7.91
N ILE A 140 -25.59 14.31 -6.71
CA ILE A 140 -25.05 15.61 -6.28
C ILE A 140 -23.80 15.95 -7.08
N ILE A 141 -22.87 15.01 -7.19
CA ILE A 141 -21.61 15.22 -7.93
C ILE A 141 -21.85 15.30 -9.45
N GLU A 142 -22.79 14.52 -9.99
CA GLU A 142 -23.17 14.62 -11.41
C GLU A 142 -23.67 16.02 -11.76
N LYS A 143 -24.53 16.56 -10.89
CA LYS A 143 -25.04 17.91 -11.05
C LYS A 143 -23.91 18.95 -10.88
N ALA A 144 -23.01 18.76 -9.91
CA ALA A 144 -21.89 19.65 -9.66
C ALA A 144 -20.96 19.77 -10.88
N VAL A 145 -20.59 18.63 -11.47
CA VAL A 145 -19.76 18.60 -12.69
C VAL A 145 -20.42 19.36 -13.83
N GLN A 146 -21.73 19.15 -14.03
CA GLN A 146 -22.46 19.85 -15.09
C GLN A 146 -22.53 21.35 -14.83
N ASP A 147 -22.95 21.77 -13.64
CA ASP A 147 -23.11 23.20 -13.29
C ASP A 147 -21.76 23.95 -13.40
N VAL A 148 -20.65 23.37 -12.89
CA VAL A 148 -19.32 23.98 -13.01
C VAL A 148 -18.87 24.03 -14.45
N SER A 149 -19.09 22.97 -15.24
CA SER A 149 -18.79 22.97 -16.66
C SER A 149 -19.53 24.07 -17.43
N ASP A 150 -20.82 24.25 -17.12
CA ASP A 150 -21.67 25.28 -17.76
C ASP A 150 -21.21 26.69 -17.38
N LEU A 151 -20.78 26.92 -16.13
CA LEU A 151 -20.21 28.19 -15.68
C LEU A 151 -18.90 28.52 -16.40
N LEU A 152 -18.04 27.54 -16.64
CA LEU A 152 -16.73 27.73 -17.31
C LEU A 152 -16.84 28.02 -18.81
N VAL A 153 -17.96 27.70 -19.44
CA VAL A 153 -18.22 28.00 -20.87
C VAL A 153 -19.13 29.21 -21.08
N LYS A 154 -19.58 29.86 -19.98
CA LYS A 154 -20.44 31.04 -20.01
C LYS A 154 -19.67 32.22 -20.58
N GLU A 155 -20.02 32.65 -21.79
CA GLU A 155 -19.41 33.81 -22.43
C GLU A 155 -20.03 35.13 -21.92
N GLY A 156 -19.20 36.16 -21.77
CA GLY A 156 -19.58 37.53 -21.44
C GLY A 156 -19.59 37.84 -19.95
N GLY A 157 -19.41 39.07 -19.63
CA GLY A 157 -19.23 39.63 -18.28
C GLY A 157 -18.03 40.57 -18.25
N ILE A 158 -17.85 41.24 -17.12
CA ILE A 158 -16.67 42.07 -16.85
C ILE A 158 -15.64 41.13 -16.22
N ASP A 159 -14.46 41.12 -16.75
CA ASP A 159 -13.25 40.44 -16.26
C ASP A 159 -12.29 41.58 -15.88
N THR A 160 -12.31 41.94 -14.57
CA THR A 160 -11.62 43.14 -14.08
C THR A 160 -10.09 42.93 -14.00
N ASP A 161 -9.64 41.72 -13.75
CA ASP A 161 -8.23 41.35 -13.58
C ASP A 161 -7.60 40.62 -14.79
N GLU A 162 -8.40 40.41 -15.85
CA GLU A 162 -7.97 39.80 -17.11
C GLU A 162 -7.42 38.35 -16.96
N ASP A 163 -7.96 37.59 -16.00
CA ASP A 163 -7.51 36.22 -15.72
C ASP A 163 -8.25 35.14 -16.53
N GLY A 164 -9.27 35.55 -17.28
CA GLY A 164 -10.03 34.72 -18.21
C GLY A 164 -11.35 34.19 -17.66
N LEU A 165 -11.76 34.61 -16.46
CA LEU A 165 -13.11 34.45 -15.89
C LEU A 165 -13.75 35.82 -15.71
N SER A 166 -15.08 35.89 -15.75
CA SER A 166 -15.75 37.13 -15.38
C SER A 166 -15.98 37.16 -13.88
N ASP A 167 -15.94 38.39 -13.27
CA ASP A 167 -16.14 38.60 -11.84
C ASP A 167 -17.43 37.92 -11.34
N SER A 168 -18.50 37.91 -12.17
CA SER A 168 -19.74 37.22 -11.82
C SER A 168 -19.61 35.68 -11.82
N THR A 169 -18.80 35.11 -12.73
CA THR A 169 -18.56 33.67 -12.79
C THR A 169 -17.73 33.19 -11.61
N GLU A 170 -16.73 33.96 -11.21
CA GLU A 170 -15.93 33.69 -10.01
C GLU A 170 -16.76 33.66 -8.75
N ALA A 171 -17.63 34.66 -8.55
CA ALA A 171 -18.53 34.73 -7.40
C ALA A 171 -19.50 33.52 -7.38
N GLU A 172 -20.07 33.12 -8.55
CA GLU A 172 -20.94 31.97 -8.67
C GLU A 172 -20.15 30.67 -8.36
N LEU A 173 -18.95 30.49 -8.90
CA LEU A 173 -18.08 29.32 -8.66
C LEU A 173 -17.66 29.21 -7.20
N SER A 174 -17.28 30.33 -6.56
CA SER A 174 -16.88 30.34 -5.16
C SER A 174 -18.07 29.96 -4.23
N SER A 175 -19.24 30.53 -4.48
CA SER A 175 -20.46 30.18 -3.73
C SER A 175 -20.86 28.72 -3.94
N TYR A 176 -20.75 28.24 -5.17
CA TYR A 176 -21.10 26.87 -5.53
C TYR A 176 -20.13 25.86 -4.92
N SER A 177 -18.82 26.16 -4.97
CA SER A 177 -17.78 25.35 -4.36
C SER A 177 -17.97 25.14 -2.86
N ALA A 178 -18.38 26.18 -2.13
CA ALA A 178 -18.66 26.06 -0.69
C ALA A 178 -19.79 25.05 -0.41
N SER A 179 -20.88 25.13 -1.17
CA SER A 179 -22.02 24.20 -1.02
C SER A 179 -21.68 22.76 -1.40
N ILE A 180 -20.86 22.55 -2.43
CA ILE A 180 -20.38 21.22 -2.82
C ILE A 180 -19.45 20.65 -1.76
N SER A 181 -18.54 21.47 -1.21
CA SER A 181 -17.61 21.03 -0.17
C SER A 181 -18.33 20.57 1.09
N GLU A 182 -19.40 21.25 1.48
CA GLU A 182 -20.27 20.83 2.59
C GLU A 182 -20.98 19.50 2.28
N ALA A 183 -21.49 19.33 1.06
CA ALA A 183 -22.25 18.13 0.67
C ALA A 183 -21.37 16.88 0.42
N LEU A 184 -20.18 17.07 -0.16
CA LEU A 184 -19.30 15.99 -0.62
C LEU A 184 -18.04 15.81 0.23
N GLY A 185 -17.70 16.79 1.08
CA GLY A 185 -16.45 16.81 1.85
C GLY A 185 -15.21 17.06 0.99
N THR A 186 -15.38 17.64 -0.20
CA THR A 186 -14.28 17.98 -1.11
C THR A 186 -13.64 19.33 -0.76
N SER A 187 -12.43 19.57 -1.28
CA SER A 187 -11.71 20.82 -1.05
C SER A 187 -12.47 22.02 -1.63
N VAL A 188 -12.50 23.13 -0.88
CA VAL A 188 -13.07 24.38 -1.35
C VAL A 188 -12.16 24.99 -2.43
N LEU A 189 -12.77 25.39 -3.54
CA LEU A 189 -12.13 26.23 -4.55
C LEU A 189 -11.93 27.63 -3.95
N ASN A 190 -10.70 28.09 -3.89
CA ASN A 190 -10.37 29.43 -3.41
C ASN A 190 -10.05 30.31 -4.62
N LEU A 191 -11.07 30.99 -5.13
CA LEU A 191 -10.94 32.09 -6.08
C LEU A 191 -11.06 33.35 -5.24
N ASP A 192 -9.98 34.07 -5.08
CA ASP A 192 -9.94 35.32 -4.35
C ASP A 192 -9.50 36.43 -5.29
N PRO A 193 -10.43 37.29 -5.77
CA PRO A 193 -10.12 38.34 -6.72
C PRO A 193 -9.16 39.41 -6.14
N ASP A 194 -9.03 39.48 -4.81
CA ASP A 194 -8.18 40.46 -4.13
C ASP A 194 -6.88 39.84 -3.56
N ASN A 195 -6.60 38.55 -3.79
CA ASN A 195 -5.46 37.88 -3.18
C ASN A 195 -4.19 37.98 -4.00
N GLU A 196 -3.42 39.07 -3.82
CA GLU A 196 -2.06 39.24 -4.36
C GLU A 196 -1.09 38.10 -3.94
N GLN A 197 -1.49 37.16 -3.11
CA GLN A 197 -0.74 35.98 -2.70
C GLN A 197 -1.04 34.74 -3.56
N SER A 198 -1.90 34.84 -4.56
CA SER A 198 -2.04 33.79 -5.58
C SER A 198 -0.69 33.52 -6.21
N ILE A 199 -0.36 32.25 -6.44
CA ILE A 199 0.93 31.85 -7.04
C ILE A 199 1.15 32.67 -8.32
N PRO A 200 2.22 33.46 -8.44
CA PRO A 200 2.42 34.34 -9.57
C PRO A 200 2.26 33.62 -10.91
N GLY A 201 1.36 34.09 -11.78
CA GLY A 201 1.08 33.52 -13.09
C GLY A 201 0.00 32.44 -13.14
N ARG A 202 -0.71 32.16 -12.05
CA ARG A 202 -1.87 31.25 -12.04
C ARG A 202 -3.14 32.07 -12.31
N LYS A 203 -3.70 31.89 -13.49
CA LYS A 203 -4.99 32.49 -13.86
C LYS A 203 -6.12 31.71 -13.21
N ASP A 204 -7.15 32.41 -12.69
CA ASP A 204 -8.26 31.78 -11.99
C ASP A 204 -9.07 30.84 -12.87
N LEU A 205 -9.13 31.10 -14.16
CA LEU A 205 -9.63 30.11 -15.13
C LEU A 205 -8.90 28.76 -15.07
N SER A 206 -7.57 28.76 -14.87
CA SER A 206 -6.79 27.52 -14.72
C SER A 206 -7.11 26.80 -13.39
N VAL A 207 -7.31 27.56 -12.32
CA VAL A 207 -7.71 27.02 -10.99
C VAL A 207 -9.09 26.41 -11.08
N ALA A 208 -10.04 27.10 -11.69
CA ALA A 208 -11.41 26.62 -11.87
C ALA A 208 -11.50 25.37 -12.77
N LYS A 209 -10.71 25.30 -13.84
CA LYS A 209 -10.56 24.05 -14.62
C LYS A 209 -9.95 22.91 -13.83
N GLY A 210 -8.99 23.19 -12.98
CA GLY A 210 -8.42 22.21 -12.03
C GLY A 210 -9.48 21.66 -11.07
N PHE A 211 -10.34 22.52 -10.55
CA PHE A 211 -11.46 22.15 -9.71
C PHE A 211 -12.49 21.26 -10.44
N LEU A 212 -12.86 21.60 -11.66
CA LEU A 212 -13.70 20.75 -12.50
C LEU A 212 -13.09 19.35 -12.67
N SER A 213 -11.79 19.28 -12.98
CA SER A 213 -11.10 18.00 -13.12
C SER A 213 -11.09 17.16 -11.83
N GLN A 214 -11.01 17.81 -10.66
CA GLN A 214 -11.16 17.12 -9.38
C GLN A 214 -12.58 16.56 -9.20
N LEU A 215 -13.62 17.36 -9.51
CA LEU A 215 -15.01 16.90 -9.46
C LEU A 215 -15.29 15.75 -10.41
N GLU A 216 -14.76 15.78 -11.64
CA GLU A 216 -14.87 14.68 -12.59
C GLU A 216 -14.20 13.40 -12.08
N SER A 217 -13.04 13.53 -11.45
CA SER A 217 -12.36 12.40 -10.84
C SER A 217 -13.17 11.81 -9.68
N GLU A 218 -13.75 12.67 -8.84
CA GLU A 218 -14.61 12.25 -7.73
C GLU A 218 -15.90 11.59 -8.24
N LEU A 219 -16.51 12.12 -9.30
CA LEU A 219 -17.67 11.51 -9.96
C LEU A 219 -17.35 10.07 -10.41
N ILE A 220 -16.19 9.86 -11.04
CA ILE A 220 -15.77 8.51 -11.46
C ILE A 220 -15.67 7.58 -10.25
N ASN A 221 -15.04 8.03 -9.17
CA ASN A 221 -14.87 7.24 -7.95
C ASN A 221 -16.21 6.88 -7.31
N ILE A 222 -17.08 7.86 -7.09
CA ILE A 222 -18.42 7.66 -6.49
C ILE A 222 -19.29 6.75 -7.37
N ARG A 223 -19.22 6.90 -8.69
CA ARG A 223 -19.93 6.03 -9.62
C ARG A 223 -19.46 4.57 -9.53
N ILE A 224 -18.15 4.34 -9.52
CA ILE A 224 -17.58 2.98 -9.36
C ILE A 224 -18.05 2.35 -8.04
N VAL A 225 -18.01 3.09 -6.95
CA VAL A 225 -18.46 2.60 -5.63
C VAL A 225 -19.97 2.33 -5.63
N SER A 226 -20.78 3.23 -6.22
CA SER A 226 -22.22 3.06 -6.32
C SER A 226 -22.62 1.84 -7.15
N GLU A 227 -21.97 1.64 -8.30
CA GLU A 227 -22.23 0.48 -9.19
C GLU A 227 -21.76 -0.84 -8.58
N GLY A 228 -20.68 -0.81 -7.80
CA GLY A 228 -20.12 -1.95 -7.08
C GLY A 228 -20.58 -2.09 -5.63
N PHE A 229 -21.62 -1.39 -5.21
CA PHE A 229 -22.04 -1.23 -3.80
C PHE A 229 -22.05 -2.55 -3.02
N ASP A 230 -22.80 -3.55 -3.50
CA ASP A 230 -22.95 -4.83 -2.80
C ASP A 230 -21.60 -5.54 -2.58
N LYS A 231 -20.70 -5.43 -3.55
CA LYS A 231 -19.36 -6.02 -3.45
C LYS A 231 -18.52 -5.27 -2.42
N PHE A 232 -18.47 -3.95 -2.53
CA PHE A 232 -17.61 -3.15 -1.66
C PHE A 232 -18.08 -3.14 -0.21
N ILE A 233 -19.38 -3.10 0.03
CA ILE A 233 -19.92 -3.18 1.39
C ILE A 233 -19.62 -4.54 2.02
N ASN A 234 -19.79 -5.63 1.29
CA ASN A 234 -19.51 -6.97 1.78
C ASN A 234 -18.01 -7.18 2.06
N GLU A 235 -17.12 -6.68 1.20
CA GLU A 235 -15.67 -6.71 1.42
C GLU A 235 -15.27 -5.92 2.68
N ALA A 236 -15.84 -4.73 2.87
CA ALA A 236 -15.54 -3.88 4.02
C ALA A 236 -16.09 -4.45 5.34
N GLU A 237 -17.32 -4.99 5.33
CA GLU A 237 -17.93 -5.63 6.50
C GLU A 237 -17.19 -6.93 6.88
N THR A 238 -16.70 -7.68 5.90
CA THR A 238 -15.86 -8.87 6.14
C THR A 238 -14.53 -8.47 6.79
N GLY A 239 -13.90 -7.39 6.30
CA GLY A 239 -12.69 -6.84 6.89
C GLY A 239 -12.90 -6.36 8.33
N LEU A 240 -14.00 -5.66 8.59
CA LEU A 240 -14.35 -5.21 9.94
C LEU A 240 -14.56 -6.39 10.90
N ALA A 241 -15.32 -7.40 10.47
CA ALA A 241 -15.57 -8.58 11.31
C ALA A 241 -14.27 -9.34 11.67
N PHE A 242 -13.31 -9.41 10.73
CA PHE A 242 -11.98 -9.96 11.02
C PHE A 242 -11.23 -9.15 12.08
N LEU A 243 -11.25 -7.82 11.97
CA LEU A 243 -10.55 -6.95 12.92
C LEU A 243 -11.20 -6.99 14.32
N GLU A 244 -12.53 -7.00 14.40
CA GLU A 244 -13.26 -7.13 15.67
C GLU A 244 -12.96 -8.47 16.35
N LYS A 245 -12.91 -9.55 15.57
CA LYS A 245 -12.45 -10.86 16.07
C LYS A 245 -10.99 -10.82 16.50
N ALA A 246 -10.11 -10.20 15.72
CA ALA A 246 -8.70 -10.07 16.07
C ALA A 246 -8.51 -9.31 17.38
N LEU A 247 -9.31 -8.26 17.61
CA LEU A 247 -9.30 -7.50 18.87
C LEU A 247 -9.80 -8.33 20.06
N GLU A 248 -10.91 -9.07 19.88
CA GLU A 248 -11.50 -9.91 20.93
C GLU A 248 -10.58 -11.06 21.34
N GLU A 249 -10.00 -11.76 20.37
CA GLU A 249 -9.15 -12.94 20.58
C GLU A 249 -7.67 -12.61 20.73
N LYS A 250 -7.28 -11.33 20.59
CA LYS A 250 -5.90 -10.85 20.63
C LYS A 250 -4.98 -11.71 19.77
N LEU A 251 -5.30 -11.81 18.48
CA LEU A 251 -4.64 -12.71 17.54
C LEU A 251 -3.14 -12.45 17.34
N TRP A 252 -2.64 -11.30 17.79
CA TRP A 252 -1.21 -10.91 17.78
C TRP A 252 -0.45 -11.34 19.04
N GLU A 253 -1.11 -11.87 20.08
CA GLU A 253 -0.41 -12.35 21.25
C GLU A 253 0.45 -13.57 20.93
N VAL A 254 1.70 -13.50 21.31
CA VAL A 254 2.71 -14.54 21.07
C VAL A 254 3.24 -15.01 22.42
N SER A 255 3.10 -16.28 22.71
CA SER A 255 3.80 -16.91 23.85
C SER A 255 5.21 -17.28 23.40
N PHE A 256 6.17 -16.42 23.73
CA PHE A 256 7.59 -16.70 23.45
C PHE A 256 8.10 -17.92 24.22
N GLU A 257 7.58 -18.16 25.42
CA GLU A 257 7.90 -19.31 26.25
C GLU A 257 7.46 -20.62 25.57
N GLU A 258 6.24 -20.68 25.04
CA GLU A 258 5.74 -21.87 24.34
C GLU A 258 6.55 -22.15 23.07
N ILE A 259 6.91 -21.09 22.33
CA ILE A 259 7.75 -21.21 21.13
C ILE A 259 9.16 -21.66 21.51
N ALA A 260 9.73 -21.11 22.59
CA ALA A 260 11.04 -21.53 23.07
C ALA A 260 11.06 -23.02 23.44
N GLU A 261 10.10 -23.48 24.22
CA GLU A 261 10.00 -24.88 24.65
C GLU A 261 9.73 -25.83 23.49
N SER A 262 8.79 -25.49 22.60
CA SER A 262 8.39 -26.38 21.51
C SER A 262 9.41 -26.44 20.36
N THR A 263 10.15 -25.37 20.12
CA THR A 263 10.97 -25.24 18.89
C THR A 263 12.47 -25.05 19.19
N PHE A 264 12.81 -24.34 20.27
CA PHE A 264 14.18 -23.91 20.53
C PHE A 264 14.79 -24.48 21.83
N ASN A 265 14.25 -25.59 22.34
CA ASN A 265 14.73 -26.28 23.57
C ASN A 265 14.80 -25.34 24.79
N GLY A 266 13.84 -24.46 24.96
CA GLY A 266 13.75 -23.49 26.06
C GLY A 266 14.54 -22.20 25.85
N ASP A 267 15.15 -21.99 24.69
CA ASP A 267 15.93 -20.79 24.37
C ASP A 267 14.98 -19.62 23.99
N LEU A 268 14.68 -18.79 24.98
CA LEU A 268 13.77 -17.65 24.84
C LEU A 268 14.33 -16.57 23.88
N GLU A 269 15.63 -16.35 23.88
CA GLU A 269 16.26 -15.35 23.01
C GLU A 269 16.13 -15.74 21.55
N LYS A 270 16.32 -17.03 21.22
CA LYS A 270 16.07 -17.53 19.85
C LYS A 270 14.60 -17.43 19.47
N ALA A 271 13.68 -17.71 20.37
CA ALA A 271 12.25 -17.58 20.09
C ALA A 271 11.88 -16.14 19.78
N GLN A 272 12.30 -15.19 20.58
CA GLN A 272 12.07 -13.76 20.36
C GLN A 272 12.69 -13.29 19.04
N ARG A 273 13.95 -13.68 18.77
CA ARG A 273 14.62 -13.33 17.52
C ARG A 273 13.91 -13.90 16.30
N ALA A 274 13.51 -15.16 16.34
CA ALA A 274 12.80 -15.83 15.24
C ALA A 274 11.46 -15.17 14.91
N VAL A 275 10.66 -14.85 15.93
CA VAL A 275 9.39 -14.10 15.77
C VAL A 275 9.65 -12.69 15.24
N GLY A 276 10.64 -12.00 15.77
CA GLY A 276 11.05 -10.68 15.30
C GLY A 276 11.46 -10.67 13.83
N LEU A 277 12.29 -11.64 13.42
CA LEU A 277 12.68 -11.84 12.02
C LEU A 277 11.48 -12.14 11.12
N PHE A 278 10.60 -13.06 11.53
CA PHE A 278 9.39 -13.38 10.77
C PHE A 278 8.50 -12.15 10.57
N ASN A 279 8.25 -11.39 11.64
CA ASN A 279 7.44 -10.17 11.56
C ASN A 279 8.10 -9.07 10.72
N ALA A 280 9.42 -8.91 10.80
CA ALA A 280 10.14 -7.90 10.02
C ALA A 280 10.16 -8.20 8.52
N TYR A 281 10.34 -9.47 8.12
CA TYR A 281 10.66 -9.83 6.74
C TYR A 281 9.60 -10.69 6.02
N CYS A 282 8.76 -11.43 6.75
CA CYS A 282 7.86 -12.43 6.18
C CYS A 282 6.38 -12.09 6.36
N ALA A 283 5.99 -11.55 7.53
CA ALA A 283 4.61 -11.40 7.94
C ALA A 283 3.78 -10.52 7.00
N ARG A 284 4.38 -9.48 6.41
CA ARG A 284 3.68 -8.60 5.44
C ARG A 284 3.00 -9.37 4.32
N CYS A 285 3.66 -10.42 3.83
CA CYS A 285 3.13 -11.25 2.74
C CYS A 285 2.38 -12.48 3.27
N HIS A 286 2.83 -13.05 4.39
CA HIS A 286 2.41 -14.36 4.87
C HIS A 286 1.51 -14.35 6.11
N THR A 287 1.08 -13.17 6.57
CA THR A 287 0.15 -13.01 7.70
C THR A 287 -1.11 -12.26 7.27
N ALA A 288 -2.28 -12.84 7.49
CA ALA A 288 -3.55 -12.34 6.98
C ALA A 288 -3.89 -10.92 7.44
N GLY A 289 -3.70 -10.57 8.67
CA GLY A 289 -4.07 -9.26 9.23
C GLY A 289 -2.98 -8.19 9.18
N TYR A 290 -1.81 -8.47 8.62
CA TYR A 290 -0.67 -7.57 8.75
C TYR A 290 -0.90 -6.19 8.15
N SER A 291 -1.59 -6.10 7.00
CA SER A 291 -1.93 -4.83 6.36
C SER A 291 -2.93 -3.99 7.18
N ALA A 292 -3.72 -4.64 8.02
CA ALA A 292 -4.67 -4.01 8.94
C ALA A 292 -4.09 -3.75 10.35
N GLY A 293 -2.77 -3.75 10.49
CA GLY A 293 -2.10 -3.49 11.76
C GLY A 293 -1.78 -4.72 12.61
N VAL A 294 -2.35 -5.88 12.33
CA VAL A 294 -2.07 -7.12 13.05
C VAL A 294 -0.73 -7.67 12.61
N ALA A 295 0.31 -7.48 13.41
CA ALA A 295 1.70 -7.85 13.08
C ALA A 295 1.92 -9.37 13.03
N TYR A 296 1.16 -10.11 13.82
CA TYR A 296 1.14 -11.56 13.88
C TYR A 296 -0.32 -12.02 14.02
N THR A 297 -0.67 -13.20 13.51
CA THR A 297 -2.01 -13.75 13.72
C THR A 297 -1.96 -15.27 13.91
N LYS A 298 -2.76 -15.79 14.81
CA LYS A 298 -3.00 -17.22 15.00
C LYS A 298 -4.00 -17.79 13.98
N GLU A 299 -4.72 -16.93 13.25
CA GLU A 299 -5.68 -17.38 12.24
C GLU A 299 -5.01 -18.16 11.12
N ILE A 300 -5.61 -19.28 10.76
CA ILE A 300 -5.24 -20.09 9.60
C ILE A 300 -5.96 -19.52 8.39
N ALA A 301 -5.33 -18.57 7.71
CA ALA A 301 -5.87 -17.92 6.52
C ALA A 301 -4.79 -17.73 5.47
N SER A 302 -5.18 -17.32 4.27
CA SER A 302 -4.23 -16.82 3.29
C SER A 302 -3.53 -15.58 3.83
N GLY A 303 -2.24 -15.45 3.58
CA GLY A 303 -1.50 -14.22 3.86
C GLY A 303 -1.96 -13.08 2.93
N GLY A 304 -1.49 -11.86 3.20
CA GLY A 304 -1.86 -10.68 2.42
C GLY A 304 -1.48 -10.78 0.94
N LEU A 305 -0.30 -11.30 0.63
CA LEU A 305 0.21 -11.44 -0.73
C LEU A 305 0.70 -12.86 -1.05
N GLY A 306 0.97 -13.68 -0.05
CA GLY A 306 1.44 -15.06 -0.14
C GLY A 306 0.58 -16.01 0.68
N PRO A 307 0.82 -17.33 0.61
CA PRO A 307 0.10 -18.30 1.44
C PRO A 307 0.43 -18.10 2.92
N ALA A 308 -0.54 -18.29 3.80
CA ALA A 308 -0.29 -18.35 5.23
C ALA A 308 0.66 -19.54 5.54
N LEU A 309 1.69 -19.30 6.36
CA LEU A 309 2.74 -20.30 6.66
C LEU A 309 2.47 -21.08 7.96
N ARG A 310 1.32 -20.88 8.58
CA ARG A 310 0.90 -21.57 9.81
C ARG A 310 0.40 -22.99 9.55
N ALA A 311 0.08 -23.70 10.62
CA ALA A 311 -0.49 -25.06 10.58
C ALA A 311 0.39 -26.07 9.80
N GLY A 312 1.68 -26.02 9.99
CA GLY A 312 2.62 -26.95 9.37
C GLY A 312 2.77 -26.83 7.85
N ARG A 313 2.26 -25.76 7.23
CA ARG A 313 2.32 -25.61 5.75
C ARG A 313 3.73 -25.65 5.19
N ALA A 314 4.71 -25.09 5.91
CA ALA A 314 6.10 -25.17 5.50
C ALA A 314 6.58 -26.64 5.39
N ASN A 315 6.20 -27.49 6.35
CA ASN A 315 6.52 -28.92 6.37
C ASN A 315 5.79 -29.73 5.29
N ILE A 316 4.57 -29.30 4.93
CA ILE A 316 3.78 -29.93 3.86
C ILE A 316 4.41 -29.62 2.51
N GLN A 317 4.76 -28.35 2.26
CA GLN A 317 5.28 -27.87 0.98
C GLN A 317 6.74 -28.30 0.76
N PHE A 318 7.56 -28.26 1.79
CA PHE A 318 8.98 -28.59 1.73
C PHE A 318 9.28 -29.78 2.66
N LYS A 319 9.41 -30.98 2.09
CA LYS A 319 9.69 -32.18 2.88
C LYS A 319 11.11 -32.17 3.46
N GLN A 320 12.08 -31.65 2.72
CA GLN A 320 13.44 -31.49 3.17
C GLN A 320 13.67 -30.07 3.66
N ARG A 321 14.42 -29.91 4.75
CA ARG A 321 14.76 -28.60 5.33
C ARG A 321 15.60 -27.77 4.35
N GLU A 322 16.50 -28.44 3.66
CA GLU A 322 17.43 -27.86 2.70
C GLU A 322 16.71 -27.23 1.50
N ASP A 323 15.62 -27.82 1.02
CA ASP A 323 14.79 -27.27 -0.05
C ASP A 323 14.12 -25.96 0.38
N LEU A 324 13.72 -25.84 1.65
CA LEU A 324 13.16 -24.62 2.21
C LEU A 324 14.23 -23.54 2.39
N ILE A 325 15.44 -23.91 2.82
CA ILE A 325 16.59 -23.01 2.89
C ILE A 325 16.87 -22.42 1.50
N ASP A 326 17.05 -23.29 0.50
CA ASP A 326 17.33 -22.86 -0.87
C ASP A 326 16.24 -21.93 -1.43
N PHE A 327 14.98 -22.25 -1.14
CA PHE A 327 13.84 -21.42 -1.57
C PHE A 327 13.80 -20.04 -0.89
N ILE A 328 14.11 -19.94 0.41
CA ILE A 328 14.16 -18.65 1.10
C ILE A 328 15.37 -17.85 0.66
N VAL A 329 16.52 -18.50 0.47
CA VAL A 329 17.75 -17.83 0.00
C VAL A 329 17.58 -17.26 -1.40
N LYS A 330 16.98 -18.00 -2.34
CA LYS A 330 16.87 -17.63 -3.77
C LYS A 330 15.56 -16.95 -4.15
N GLY A 331 14.51 -17.14 -3.35
CA GLY A 331 13.16 -16.73 -3.71
C GLY A 331 12.48 -17.66 -4.72
N SER A 332 11.28 -17.27 -5.16
CA SER A 332 10.52 -18.01 -6.16
C SER A 332 10.89 -17.55 -7.57
N VAL A 333 11.72 -18.30 -8.28
CA VAL A 333 12.08 -17.98 -9.66
C VAL A 333 10.90 -18.29 -10.59
N ASN A 334 10.55 -17.34 -11.46
CA ASN A 334 9.41 -17.46 -12.37
C ASN A 334 9.49 -18.73 -13.24
N GLY A 335 8.40 -19.51 -13.26
CA GLY A 335 8.30 -20.74 -14.02
C GLY A 335 9.09 -21.94 -13.47
N LYS A 336 9.89 -21.79 -12.39
CA LYS A 336 10.61 -22.90 -11.78
C LYS A 336 9.78 -23.60 -10.71
N ALA A 337 9.87 -24.93 -10.70
CA ALA A 337 9.24 -25.75 -9.65
C ALA A 337 9.94 -25.55 -8.30
N TYR A 338 9.16 -25.58 -7.21
CA TYR A 338 9.67 -25.60 -5.84
C TYR A 338 8.80 -26.47 -4.94
N GLY A 339 9.42 -27.12 -3.97
CA GLY A 339 8.71 -27.98 -3.03
C GLY A 339 7.90 -29.08 -3.70
N VAL A 340 6.77 -29.48 -3.09
CA VAL A 340 6.00 -30.66 -3.56
C VAL A 340 5.22 -30.36 -4.86
N ASN A 341 4.53 -29.23 -4.94
CA ASN A 341 3.65 -28.90 -6.09
C ASN A 341 3.70 -27.42 -6.48
N GLY A 342 4.71 -26.68 -6.04
CA GLY A 342 4.81 -25.26 -6.31
C GLY A 342 5.44 -24.96 -7.67
N VAL A 343 4.97 -23.88 -8.30
CA VAL A 343 5.62 -23.26 -9.46
C VAL A 343 5.85 -21.80 -9.13
N GLY A 344 7.09 -21.35 -9.26
CA GLY A 344 7.49 -19.98 -8.94
C GLY A 344 6.81 -18.97 -9.83
N GLY A 345 6.35 -17.89 -9.21
CA GLY A 345 5.75 -16.72 -9.89
C GLY A 345 6.61 -15.46 -9.77
N GLY A 346 7.87 -15.56 -9.34
CA GLY A 346 8.76 -14.42 -9.15
C GLY A 346 8.33 -13.45 -8.02
N LYS A 347 7.33 -13.81 -7.19
CA LYS A 347 6.75 -12.90 -6.20
C LYS A 347 7.36 -13.00 -4.81
N MET A 348 7.92 -14.15 -4.47
CA MET A 348 8.66 -14.33 -3.22
C MET A 348 10.11 -13.94 -3.47
N PRO A 349 10.62 -12.85 -2.84
CA PRO A 349 12.01 -12.43 -3.03
C PRO A 349 13.00 -13.39 -2.39
N GLY A 350 14.24 -13.34 -2.84
CA GLY A 350 15.37 -14.00 -2.18
C GLY A 350 15.83 -13.21 -0.96
N PHE A 351 16.21 -13.91 0.11
CA PHE A 351 16.70 -13.29 1.35
C PHE A 351 18.18 -13.60 1.65
N GLY A 352 18.86 -14.37 0.80
CA GLY A 352 20.26 -14.76 1.05
C GLY A 352 21.28 -13.62 1.07
N ALA A 353 20.98 -12.48 0.43
CA ALA A 353 21.81 -11.28 0.50
C ALA A 353 21.33 -10.26 1.56
N VAL A 354 20.16 -10.49 2.17
CA VAL A 354 19.51 -9.59 3.13
C VAL A 354 19.67 -10.07 4.57
N LEU A 355 19.71 -11.39 4.77
CA LEU A 355 19.80 -12.02 6.08
C LEU A 355 21.02 -12.95 6.16
N PRO A 356 21.72 -13.02 7.32
CA PRO A 356 22.70 -14.05 7.60
C PRO A 356 22.08 -15.45 7.56
N GLU A 357 22.86 -16.46 7.20
CA GLU A 357 22.41 -17.86 7.16
C GLU A 357 21.81 -18.32 8.50
N SER A 358 22.41 -17.92 9.63
CA SER A 358 21.91 -18.21 10.97
C SER A 358 20.49 -17.66 11.23
N ASP A 359 20.18 -16.49 10.70
CA ASP A 359 18.84 -15.88 10.84
C ASP A 359 17.82 -16.56 9.92
N ILE A 360 18.24 -16.95 8.72
CA ILE A 360 17.41 -17.77 7.82
C ILE A 360 17.08 -19.13 8.48
N GLU A 361 18.06 -19.75 9.12
CA GLU A 361 17.87 -21.00 9.85
C GLU A 361 16.88 -20.87 11.00
N LEU A 362 16.97 -19.77 11.79
CA LEU A 362 16.00 -19.50 12.85
C LEU A 362 14.57 -19.32 12.31
N ILE A 363 14.39 -18.59 11.20
CA ILE A 363 13.09 -18.45 10.54
C ILE A 363 12.55 -19.83 10.12
N ILE A 364 13.40 -20.67 9.57
CA ILE A 364 13.01 -22.01 9.09
C ILE A 364 12.60 -22.90 10.26
N ASP A 365 13.37 -22.92 11.33
CA ASP A 365 13.06 -23.71 12.52
C ASP A 365 11.74 -23.24 13.15
N TYR A 366 11.52 -21.92 13.22
CA TYR A 366 10.25 -21.35 13.65
C TYR A 366 9.09 -21.79 12.75
N LEU A 367 9.21 -21.67 11.43
CA LEU A 367 8.18 -22.07 10.48
C LEU A 367 7.86 -23.57 10.55
N ARG A 368 8.88 -24.39 10.74
CA ARG A 368 8.72 -25.85 10.86
C ARG A 368 8.18 -26.29 12.21
N GLY A 369 8.40 -25.50 13.24
CA GLY A 369 7.83 -25.70 14.58
C GLY A 369 6.36 -25.29 14.70
N MET A 370 5.83 -24.50 13.77
CA MET A 370 4.42 -24.13 13.71
C MET A 370 3.58 -25.38 13.36
N THR A 371 3.21 -26.15 14.35
CA THR A 371 2.31 -27.31 14.18
C THR A 371 0.86 -26.85 13.96
N PRO A 372 0.00 -27.67 13.35
CA PRO A 372 -1.44 -27.45 13.39
C PRO A 372 -1.88 -27.37 14.84
N ASP A 373 -2.70 -26.38 15.17
CA ASP A 373 -3.41 -26.39 16.45
C ASP A 373 -4.19 -27.69 16.53
N ALA A 374 -4.01 -28.42 17.63
CA ALA A 374 -4.60 -29.73 17.88
C ALA A 374 -6.11 -29.64 18.10
#